data_bf819251b81b9d122e7e838e4597aa2c
#
_entry.id   bf819251b81b9d122e7e838e4597aa2c
#
_cell.length_a   1.000
_cell.length_b   1.000
_cell.length_c   1.000
_cell.angle_alpha   90.00
_cell.angle_beta   90.00
_cell.angle_gamma   90.00
#
_symmetry.space_group_name_H-M   'P 1'
#
loop_
_entity.id
_entity.type
_entity.pdbx_description
1 polymer ?
#
loop_
_entity_poly.entity_id
_entity_poly.type
_entity_poly.pdbx_seq_one_letter_code
_entity_poly.pdbx_strand_id
1 'polypeptide(L)'
;KAERTQPSIDLVKRIDLEQPRKLLDVGCGPGNSTQVLADAFPNALRIIGIDSSPEMIEAAKDDHPDMEFRICDALNLPSLGEDGFDVVFSNACIQWVPDHPRLIRDMLALLRPGGMLAVQVPMNYQEPIHRIIGELAASDEWRAELASARIFHTLSQEAYFDILAAEAGQFQMWQITYLHRMPSHEAIMDWYKGTGLRPYLSLLSGERAAAFEQAV
;
A
#
# COMPACT_ATOMS: atom_id res chain seq x y z
N LYS A 1 9.32 6.62 -11.63
CA LYS A 1 8.52 5.37 -11.57
C LYS A 1 9.35 4.22 -10.96
N ALA A 2 10.55 3.92 -11.45
CA ALA A 2 11.35 2.76 -10.99
C ALA A 2 11.55 2.70 -9.47
N GLU A 3 11.88 3.82 -8.83
CA GLU A 3 12.14 3.89 -7.38
C GLU A 3 10.92 3.57 -6.51
N ARG A 4 9.70 3.94 -6.97
CA ARG A 4 8.46 3.63 -6.26
C ARG A 4 8.04 2.17 -6.39
N THR A 5 8.53 1.47 -7.41
CA THR A 5 8.25 0.05 -7.64
C THR A 5 9.26 -0.86 -6.92
N GLN A 6 10.41 -0.33 -6.51
CA GLN A 6 11.47 -1.12 -5.87
C GLN A 6 10.99 -1.90 -4.63
N PRO A 7 10.17 -1.35 -3.71
CA PRO A 7 9.68 -2.10 -2.57
C PRO A 7 8.85 -3.34 -2.95
N SER A 8 8.00 -3.25 -3.99
CA SER A 8 7.23 -4.40 -4.46
C SER A 8 8.12 -5.46 -5.13
N ILE A 9 9.15 -5.04 -5.87
CA ILE A 9 10.15 -5.95 -6.46
C ILE A 9 10.93 -6.69 -5.36
N ASP A 10 11.35 -5.99 -4.32
CA ASP A 10 12.10 -6.60 -3.22
C ASP A 10 11.22 -7.53 -2.37
N LEU A 11 9.94 -7.20 -2.21
CA LEU A 11 8.98 -8.06 -1.53
C LEU A 11 8.70 -9.35 -2.33
N VAL A 12 8.46 -9.24 -3.63
CA VAL A 12 8.19 -10.39 -4.50
C VAL A 12 9.34 -11.40 -4.48
N LYS A 13 10.60 -10.94 -4.45
CA LYS A 13 11.79 -11.81 -4.36
C LYS A 13 11.85 -12.65 -3.08
N ARG A 14 11.05 -12.31 -2.06
CA ARG A 14 10.97 -13.05 -0.79
C ARG A 14 9.85 -14.08 -0.77
N ILE A 15 9.06 -14.17 -1.84
CA ILE A 15 8.03 -15.21 -1.98
C ILE A 15 8.73 -16.51 -2.37
N ASP A 16 8.85 -17.41 -1.40
CA ASP A 16 9.50 -18.72 -1.57
C ASP A 16 8.45 -19.79 -1.89
N LEU A 17 7.85 -19.68 -3.07
CA LEU A 17 6.94 -20.66 -3.65
C LEU A 17 7.37 -20.93 -5.10
N GLU A 18 7.65 -22.18 -5.43
CA GLU A 18 8.21 -22.55 -6.73
C GLU A 18 7.29 -22.20 -7.91
N GLN A 19 5.99 -22.43 -7.81
CA GLN A 19 5.03 -22.22 -8.89
C GLN A 19 3.67 -21.78 -8.35
N PRO A 20 3.53 -20.59 -7.77
CA PRO A 20 2.23 -20.09 -7.36
C PRO A 20 1.35 -19.89 -8.59
N ARG A 21 0.09 -20.32 -8.51
CA ARG A 21 -0.85 -20.32 -9.65
C ARG A 21 -1.97 -19.32 -9.51
N LYS A 22 -2.43 -19.03 -8.30
CA LYS A 22 -3.51 -18.07 -8.01
C LYS A 22 -3.02 -17.02 -7.01
N LEU A 23 -2.91 -15.78 -7.46
CA LEU A 23 -2.35 -14.68 -6.68
C LEU A 23 -3.38 -13.56 -6.54
N LEU A 24 -3.34 -12.89 -5.39
CA LEU A 24 -4.14 -11.70 -5.09
C LEU A 24 -3.23 -10.54 -4.73
N ASP A 25 -3.42 -9.38 -5.34
CA ASP A 25 -2.77 -8.11 -5.01
C ASP A 25 -3.78 -7.18 -4.32
N VAL A 26 -3.64 -6.99 -3.01
CA VAL A 26 -4.54 -6.17 -2.19
C VAL A 26 -4.05 -4.73 -2.14
N GLY A 27 -4.87 -3.81 -2.65
CA GLY A 27 -4.52 -2.40 -2.83
C GLY A 27 -3.61 -2.19 -4.03
N CYS A 28 -3.98 -2.79 -5.17
CA CYS A 28 -3.18 -2.79 -6.40
C CYS A 28 -2.98 -1.39 -7.01
N GLY A 29 -3.80 -0.40 -6.60
CA GLY A 29 -3.80 0.91 -7.22
C GLY A 29 -3.98 0.82 -8.75
N PRO A 30 -3.17 1.53 -9.56
CA PRO A 30 -3.24 1.46 -11.02
C PRO A 30 -2.50 0.25 -11.61
N GLY A 31 -2.33 -0.86 -10.84
CA GLY A 31 -1.82 -2.15 -11.33
C GLY A 31 -0.31 -2.33 -11.34
N ASN A 32 0.49 -1.36 -10.83
CA ASN A 32 1.96 -1.47 -10.88
C ASN A 32 2.50 -2.67 -10.09
N SER A 33 1.97 -2.96 -8.90
CA SER A 33 2.36 -4.12 -8.08
C SER A 33 1.85 -5.43 -8.67
N THR A 34 0.67 -5.41 -9.28
CA THR A 34 0.12 -6.56 -10.00
C THR A 34 1.00 -6.94 -11.19
N GLN A 35 1.54 -5.96 -11.93
CA GLN A 35 2.50 -6.20 -13.00
C GLN A 35 3.80 -6.82 -12.46
N VAL A 36 4.31 -6.36 -11.31
CA VAL A 36 5.49 -6.95 -10.67
C VAL A 36 5.25 -8.43 -10.32
N LEU A 37 4.06 -8.77 -9.84
CA LEU A 37 3.68 -10.17 -9.59
C LEU A 37 3.64 -10.98 -10.90
N ALA A 38 3.05 -10.44 -11.96
CA ALA A 38 2.97 -11.12 -13.25
C ALA A 38 4.35 -11.35 -13.86
N ASP A 39 5.25 -10.37 -13.76
CA ASP A 39 6.63 -10.49 -14.25
C ASP A 39 7.43 -11.54 -13.46
N ALA A 40 7.19 -11.64 -12.14
CA ALA A 40 7.87 -12.60 -11.28
C ALA A 40 7.32 -14.03 -11.42
N PHE A 41 6.03 -14.18 -11.70
CA PHE A 41 5.32 -15.45 -11.80
C PHE A 41 4.63 -15.62 -13.15
N PRO A 42 5.38 -15.71 -14.26
CA PRO A 42 4.82 -15.75 -15.61
C PRO A 42 3.99 -17.00 -15.91
N ASN A 43 4.10 -18.03 -15.07
CA ASN A 43 3.32 -19.27 -15.16
C ASN A 43 2.09 -19.26 -14.23
N ALA A 44 1.79 -18.17 -13.58
CA ALA A 44 0.57 -18.03 -12.79
C ALA A 44 -0.66 -18.16 -13.71
N LEU A 45 -1.65 -18.93 -13.27
CA LEU A 45 -2.88 -19.11 -14.04
C LEU A 45 -3.80 -17.91 -13.88
N ARG A 46 -3.71 -17.22 -12.74
CA ARG A 46 -4.58 -16.11 -12.43
C ARG A 46 -3.94 -15.17 -11.42
N ILE A 47 -3.94 -13.91 -11.74
CA ILE A 47 -3.53 -12.82 -10.85
C ILE A 47 -4.68 -11.82 -10.81
N ILE A 48 -5.17 -11.50 -9.62
CA ILE A 48 -6.27 -10.56 -9.40
C ILE A 48 -5.71 -9.37 -8.62
N GLY A 49 -5.88 -8.16 -9.14
CA GLY A 49 -5.65 -6.92 -8.41
C GLY A 49 -6.97 -6.40 -7.83
N ILE A 50 -6.97 -5.99 -6.57
CA ILE A 50 -8.12 -5.34 -5.94
C ILE A 50 -7.74 -3.99 -5.34
N ASP A 51 -8.64 -3.01 -5.47
CA ASP A 51 -8.55 -1.70 -4.83
C ASP A 51 -9.95 -1.19 -4.50
N SER A 52 -10.07 -0.35 -3.47
CA SER A 52 -11.35 0.26 -3.09
C SER A 52 -11.74 1.44 -3.98
N SER A 53 -10.79 2.05 -4.71
CA SER A 53 -11.02 3.21 -5.59
C SER A 53 -11.43 2.75 -6.99
N PRO A 54 -12.64 3.12 -7.45
CA PRO A 54 -13.05 2.87 -8.84
C PRO A 54 -12.08 3.49 -9.86
N GLU A 55 -11.55 4.70 -9.59
CA GLU A 55 -10.62 5.39 -10.48
C GLU A 55 -9.30 4.64 -10.62
N MET A 56 -8.80 4.02 -9.53
CA MET A 56 -7.59 3.20 -9.58
C MET A 56 -7.81 1.94 -10.39
N ILE A 57 -8.97 1.28 -10.20
CA ILE A 57 -9.31 0.08 -10.95
C ILE A 57 -9.54 0.38 -12.45
N GLU A 58 -10.13 1.51 -12.79
CA GLU A 58 -10.26 1.96 -14.19
C GLU A 58 -8.88 2.18 -14.81
N ALA A 59 -8.03 2.95 -14.15
CA ALA A 59 -6.65 3.17 -14.61
C ALA A 59 -5.85 1.86 -14.73
N ALA A 60 -6.04 0.91 -13.79
CA ALA A 60 -5.38 -0.39 -13.85
C ALA A 60 -5.81 -1.21 -15.09
N LYS A 61 -7.11 -1.19 -15.42
CA LYS A 61 -7.64 -1.88 -16.61
C LYS A 61 -7.16 -1.24 -17.91
N ASP A 62 -7.03 0.09 -17.93
CA ASP A 62 -6.52 0.81 -19.10
C ASP A 62 -5.03 0.56 -19.33
N ASP A 63 -4.23 0.58 -18.25
CA ASP A 63 -2.77 0.36 -18.32
C ASP A 63 -2.40 -1.11 -18.53
N HIS A 64 -3.25 -2.06 -18.04
CA HIS A 64 -2.99 -3.50 -18.06
C HIS A 64 -4.25 -4.29 -18.51
N PRO A 65 -4.69 -4.17 -19.78
CA PRO A 65 -5.97 -4.72 -20.26
C PRO A 65 -6.05 -6.25 -20.21
N ASP A 66 -4.93 -6.94 -20.15
CA ASP A 66 -4.86 -8.41 -20.11
C ASP A 66 -4.90 -8.97 -18.68
N MET A 67 -4.99 -8.10 -17.66
CA MET A 67 -5.03 -8.48 -16.25
C MET A 67 -6.43 -8.34 -15.64
N GLU A 68 -6.65 -9.05 -14.54
CA GLU A 68 -7.93 -9.00 -13.83
C GLU A 68 -7.89 -8.00 -12.68
N PHE A 69 -8.79 -6.99 -12.71
CA PHE A 69 -8.93 -5.99 -11.65
C PHE A 69 -10.38 -5.88 -11.20
N ARG A 70 -10.57 -5.80 -9.86
CA ARG A 70 -11.88 -5.71 -9.24
C ARG A 70 -11.92 -4.62 -8.15
N ILE A 71 -13.07 -3.96 -8.02
CA ILE A 71 -13.32 -3.08 -6.88
C ILE A 71 -13.61 -3.96 -5.66
N CYS A 72 -12.76 -3.86 -4.64
CA CYS A 72 -12.97 -4.52 -3.36
C CYS A 72 -12.24 -3.76 -2.26
N ASP A 73 -12.92 -3.50 -1.15
CA ASP A 73 -12.32 -2.85 0.02
C ASP A 73 -11.57 -3.91 0.85
N ALA A 74 -10.34 -3.59 1.22
CA ALA A 74 -9.51 -4.42 2.11
C ALA A 74 -10.15 -4.62 3.50
N LEU A 75 -11.06 -3.75 3.93
CA LEU A 75 -11.89 -3.95 5.13
C LEU A 75 -12.98 -5.01 4.96
N ASN A 76 -13.26 -5.45 3.75
CA ASN A 76 -14.30 -6.41 3.43
C ASN A 76 -13.85 -7.47 2.41
N LEU A 77 -12.67 -8.04 2.64
CA LEU A 77 -12.09 -9.10 1.78
C LEU A 77 -13.04 -10.30 1.56
N PRO A 78 -13.89 -10.72 2.54
CA PRO A 78 -14.88 -11.78 2.27
C PRO A 78 -15.84 -11.46 1.13
N SER A 79 -16.09 -10.17 0.81
CA SER A 79 -16.95 -9.78 -0.32
C SER A 79 -16.36 -10.11 -1.68
N LEU A 80 -15.07 -10.42 -1.75
CA LEU A 80 -14.43 -10.91 -2.98
C LEU A 80 -15.06 -12.24 -3.47
N GLY A 81 -15.59 -13.04 -2.54
CA GLY A 81 -16.25 -14.30 -2.86
C GLY A 81 -15.29 -15.38 -3.36
N GLU A 82 -14.00 -15.21 -3.11
CA GLU A 82 -12.94 -16.12 -3.51
C GLU A 82 -11.89 -16.31 -2.40
N ASP A 83 -11.34 -17.51 -2.35
CA ASP A 83 -10.24 -17.91 -1.47
C ASP A 83 -9.29 -18.90 -2.18
N GLY A 84 -8.44 -19.57 -1.44
CA GLY A 84 -7.53 -20.58 -1.97
C GLY A 84 -6.38 -20.00 -2.78
N PHE A 85 -5.93 -18.79 -2.44
CA PHE A 85 -4.78 -18.15 -3.08
C PHE A 85 -3.47 -18.81 -2.63
N ASP A 86 -2.54 -18.96 -3.56
CA ASP A 86 -1.16 -19.33 -3.25
C ASP A 86 -0.42 -18.18 -2.61
N VAL A 87 -0.67 -16.96 -3.08
CA VAL A 87 -0.08 -15.73 -2.59
C VAL A 87 -1.17 -14.68 -2.40
N VAL A 88 -1.19 -14.06 -1.23
CA VAL A 88 -1.85 -12.78 -0.98
C VAL A 88 -0.74 -11.75 -0.80
N PHE A 89 -0.72 -10.77 -1.67
CA PHE A 89 0.30 -9.72 -1.74
C PHE A 89 -0.30 -8.37 -1.43
N SER A 90 0.45 -7.50 -0.76
CA SER A 90 0.07 -6.10 -0.56
C SER A 90 1.30 -5.22 -0.44
N ASN A 91 1.38 -4.19 -1.27
CA ASN A 91 2.50 -3.25 -1.25
C ASN A 91 2.01 -1.81 -1.10
N ALA A 92 2.47 -1.14 -0.05
CA ALA A 92 2.16 0.26 0.26
C ALA A 92 0.65 0.58 0.28
N CYS A 93 -0.16 -0.35 0.77
CA CYS A 93 -1.62 -0.23 0.87
C CYS A 93 -2.11 -0.20 2.33
N ILE A 94 -1.70 -1.18 3.15
CA ILE A 94 -2.34 -1.40 4.45
C ILE A 94 -2.20 -0.23 5.43
N GLN A 95 -1.21 0.64 5.28
CA GLN A 95 -1.10 1.86 6.09
C GLN A 95 -2.35 2.75 6.05
N TRP A 96 -3.20 2.59 5.04
CA TRP A 96 -4.45 3.34 4.88
C TRP A 96 -5.67 2.63 5.45
N VAL A 97 -5.52 1.41 5.93
CA VAL A 97 -6.58 0.54 6.42
C VAL A 97 -6.51 0.47 7.95
N PRO A 98 -7.58 0.72 8.69
CA PRO A 98 -7.59 0.52 10.13
C PRO A 98 -7.65 -0.97 10.52
N ASP A 99 -7.46 -1.26 11.82
CA ASP A 99 -7.59 -2.60 12.41
C ASP A 99 -6.73 -3.68 11.73
N HIS A 100 -5.40 -3.46 11.74
CA HIS A 100 -4.45 -4.38 11.14
C HIS A 100 -4.50 -5.81 11.72
N PRO A 101 -4.79 -6.05 13.01
CA PRO A 101 -4.96 -7.42 13.50
C PRO A 101 -6.07 -8.19 12.78
N ARG A 102 -7.20 -7.54 12.51
CA ARG A 102 -8.30 -8.13 11.74
C ARG A 102 -7.91 -8.27 10.26
N LEU A 103 -7.36 -7.22 9.67
CA LEU A 103 -6.96 -7.20 8.25
C LEU A 103 -6.00 -8.35 7.94
N ILE A 104 -4.97 -8.56 8.77
CA ILE A 104 -3.98 -9.63 8.59
C ILE A 104 -4.66 -11.01 8.68
N ARG A 105 -5.56 -11.22 9.65
CA ARG A 105 -6.34 -12.46 9.72
C ARG A 105 -7.19 -12.69 8.48
N ASP A 106 -7.90 -11.66 8.02
CA ASP A 106 -8.74 -11.74 6.82
C ASP A 106 -7.90 -12.05 5.57
N MET A 107 -6.70 -11.46 5.43
CA MET A 107 -5.76 -11.77 4.35
C MET A 107 -5.22 -13.21 4.44
N LEU A 108 -4.87 -13.68 5.65
CA LEU A 108 -4.40 -15.06 5.87
C LEU A 108 -5.51 -16.08 5.56
N ALA A 109 -6.77 -15.75 5.88
CA ALA A 109 -7.92 -16.62 5.60
C ALA A 109 -8.19 -16.83 4.11
N LEU A 110 -7.70 -15.96 3.24
CA LEU A 110 -7.81 -16.13 1.78
C LEU A 110 -6.80 -17.13 1.21
N LEU A 111 -5.77 -17.50 1.98
CA LEU A 111 -4.73 -18.40 1.53
C LEU A 111 -5.21 -19.87 1.54
N ARG A 112 -4.73 -20.66 0.59
CA ARG A 112 -4.77 -22.12 0.73
C ARG A 112 -3.79 -22.58 1.81
N PRO A 113 -3.93 -23.82 2.34
CA PRO A 113 -2.90 -24.41 3.18
C PRO A 113 -1.52 -24.40 2.48
N GLY A 114 -0.51 -23.85 3.16
CA GLY A 114 0.83 -23.66 2.62
C GLY A 114 0.96 -22.46 1.66
N GLY A 115 -0.04 -21.60 1.55
CA GLY A 115 0.07 -20.32 0.86
C GLY A 115 0.84 -19.29 1.66
N MET A 116 1.21 -18.18 1.03
CA MET A 116 2.05 -17.12 1.60
C MET A 116 1.38 -15.75 1.55
N LEU A 117 1.36 -15.08 2.70
CA LEU A 117 1.04 -13.65 2.81
C LEU A 117 2.35 -12.85 2.71
N ALA A 118 2.43 -11.92 1.76
CA ALA A 118 3.56 -11.02 1.58
C ALA A 118 3.09 -9.55 1.64
N VAL A 119 3.53 -8.83 2.66
CA VAL A 119 3.10 -7.44 2.92
C VAL A 119 4.29 -6.52 3.07
N GLN A 120 4.26 -5.38 2.38
CA GLN A 120 5.15 -4.26 2.60
C GLN A 120 4.34 -3.03 3.04
N VAL A 121 4.80 -2.38 4.09
CA VAL A 121 4.21 -1.15 4.61
C VAL A 121 5.29 -0.10 4.85
N PRO A 122 5.08 1.16 4.45
CA PRO A 122 6.02 2.24 4.78
C PRO A 122 6.05 2.49 6.29
N MET A 123 7.27 2.63 6.85
CA MET A 123 7.51 2.92 8.27
C MET A 123 8.14 4.32 8.45
N ASN A 124 7.82 5.26 7.56
CA ASN A 124 8.44 6.59 7.49
C ASN A 124 7.61 7.71 8.12
N TYR A 125 6.56 7.39 8.86
CA TYR A 125 5.65 8.38 9.49
C TYR A 125 6.34 9.23 10.58
N GLN A 126 7.50 8.82 11.08
CA GLN A 126 8.33 9.58 12.03
C GLN A 126 9.37 10.48 11.33
N GLU A 127 9.53 10.36 10.01
CA GLU A 127 10.47 11.17 9.25
C GLU A 127 10.07 12.66 9.26
N PRO A 128 11.04 13.59 9.22
CA PRO A 128 10.80 15.03 9.39
C PRO A 128 9.66 15.57 8.53
N ILE A 129 9.59 15.18 7.25
CA ILE A 129 8.56 15.67 6.34
C ILE A 129 7.15 15.25 6.78
N HIS A 130 6.96 14.00 7.26
CA HIS A 130 5.65 13.55 7.74
C HIS A 130 5.25 14.25 9.03
N ARG A 131 6.20 14.53 9.91
CA ARG A 131 5.97 15.30 11.14
C ARG A 131 5.58 16.74 10.82
N ILE A 132 6.31 17.40 9.92
CA ILE A 132 6.00 18.78 9.48
C ILE A 132 4.59 18.84 8.89
N ILE A 133 4.23 17.94 7.98
CA ILE A 133 2.89 17.88 7.38
C ILE A 133 1.83 17.70 8.47
N GLY A 134 2.03 16.78 9.42
CA GLY A 134 1.08 16.52 10.51
C GLY A 134 0.91 17.68 11.47
N GLU A 135 2.02 18.33 11.89
CA GLU A 135 2.03 19.50 12.76
C GLU A 135 1.33 20.69 12.08
N LEU A 136 1.63 20.91 10.81
CA LEU A 136 1.00 21.97 10.02
C LEU A 136 -0.51 21.72 9.86
N ALA A 137 -0.91 20.52 9.48
CA ALA A 137 -2.32 20.17 9.33
C ALA A 137 -3.12 20.28 10.63
N ALA A 138 -2.49 20.09 11.79
CA ALA A 138 -3.10 20.24 13.11
C ALA A 138 -3.13 21.68 13.62
N SER A 139 -2.46 22.62 12.95
CA SER A 139 -2.40 24.03 13.37
C SER A 139 -3.76 24.72 13.25
N ASP A 140 -3.93 25.86 13.96
CA ASP A 140 -5.18 26.63 13.95
C ASP A 140 -5.59 27.10 12.55
N GLU A 141 -4.64 27.31 11.67
CA GLU A 141 -4.87 27.75 10.30
C GLU A 141 -5.48 26.67 9.42
N TRP A 142 -5.12 25.39 9.61
CA TRP A 142 -5.43 24.31 8.67
C TRP A 142 -6.37 23.23 9.22
N ARG A 143 -6.45 23.08 10.54
CA ARG A 143 -7.15 21.96 11.17
C ARG A 143 -8.63 21.82 10.78
N ALA A 144 -9.31 22.95 10.50
CA ALA A 144 -10.73 22.91 10.16
C ALA A 144 -10.96 22.34 8.76
N GLU A 145 -10.09 22.67 7.80
CA GLU A 145 -10.17 22.19 6.41
C GLU A 145 -9.64 20.75 6.27
N LEU A 146 -8.66 20.37 7.09
CA LEU A 146 -7.94 19.10 7.00
C LEU A 146 -8.39 18.04 8.02
N ALA A 147 -9.46 18.30 8.78
CA ALA A 147 -9.96 17.38 9.81
C ALA A 147 -10.34 15.97 9.28
N SER A 148 -10.69 15.85 8.00
CA SER A 148 -11.06 14.60 7.35
C SER A 148 -9.94 13.97 6.53
N ALA A 149 -8.70 14.50 6.62
CA ALA A 149 -7.57 13.91 5.91
C ALA A 149 -7.34 12.45 6.36
N ARG A 150 -7.09 11.57 5.39
CA ARG A 150 -6.74 10.18 5.70
C ARG A 150 -5.44 10.14 6.50
N ILE A 151 -5.47 9.39 7.60
CA ILE A 151 -4.30 9.17 8.46
C ILE A 151 -3.68 7.80 8.21
N PHE A 152 -2.42 7.66 8.58
CA PHE A 152 -1.77 6.35 8.60
C PHE A 152 -2.19 5.56 9.84
N HIS A 153 -2.47 4.27 9.62
CA HIS A 153 -2.79 3.30 10.66
C HIS A 153 -1.63 2.31 10.92
N THR A 154 -0.44 2.64 10.42
CA THR A 154 0.75 1.79 10.57
C THR A 154 1.06 1.56 12.04
N LEU A 155 1.19 0.29 12.42
CA LEU A 155 1.56 -0.14 13.77
C LEU A 155 3.08 -0.12 13.96
N SER A 156 3.53 -0.29 15.20
CA SER A 156 4.95 -0.50 15.48
C SER A 156 5.41 -1.88 14.97
N GLN A 157 6.73 -2.06 14.84
CA GLN A 157 7.31 -3.34 14.42
C GLN A 157 6.98 -4.46 15.41
N GLU A 158 7.02 -4.17 16.70
CA GLU A 158 6.68 -5.11 17.77
C GLU A 158 5.22 -5.55 17.67
N ALA A 159 4.30 -4.63 17.42
CA ALA A 159 2.88 -4.95 17.27
C ALA A 159 2.63 -5.85 16.04
N TYR A 160 3.30 -5.60 14.91
CA TYR A 160 3.23 -6.53 13.78
C TYR A 160 3.82 -7.89 14.10
N PHE A 161 4.95 -7.92 14.81
CA PHE A 161 5.57 -9.18 15.24
C PHE A 161 4.60 -10.02 16.10
N ASP A 162 3.95 -9.39 17.06
CA ASP A 162 3.00 -10.07 17.97
C ASP A 162 1.79 -10.62 17.19
N ILE A 163 1.25 -9.85 16.22
CA ILE A 163 0.16 -10.31 15.35
C ILE A 163 0.60 -11.54 14.54
N LEU A 164 1.77 -11.47 13.91
CA LEU A 164 2.26 -12.57 13.08
C LEU A 164 2.61 -13.81 13.90
N ALA A 165 3.15 -13.63 15.11
CA ALA A 165 3.44 -14.75 16.03
C ALA A 165 2.16 -15.45 16.52
N ALA A 166 1.04 -14.73 16.60
CA ALA A 166 -0.24 -15.29 17.00
C ALA A 166 -1.00 -15.98 15.84
N GLU A 167 -0.87 -15.47 14.63
CA GLU A 167 -1.75 -15.84 13.51
C GLU A 167 -1.06 -16.70 12.43
N ALA A 168 0.27 -16.62 12.28
CA ALA A 168 1.01 -17.32 11.23
C ALA A 168 1.75 -18.54 11.77
N GLY A 169 1.78 -19.64 11.01
CA GLY A 169 2.57 -20.84 11.35
C GLY A 169 4.08 -20.62 11.28
N GLN A 170 4.51 -19.82 10.31
CA GLN A 170 5.89 -19.34 10.14
C GLN A 170 5.84 -17.94 9.55
N PHE A 171 6.78 -17.09 9.94
CA PHE A 171 6.90 -15.77 9.32
C PHE A 171 8.34 -15.26 9.34
N GLN A 172 8.61 -14.30 8.48
CA GLN A 172 9.83 -13.49 8.45
C GLN A 172 9.44 -12.02 8.48
N MET A 173 10.19 -11.22 9.19
CA MET A 173 10.04 -9.77 9.24
C MET A 173 11.39 -9.10 9.06
N TRP A 174 11.44 -8.07 8.23
CA TRP A 174 12.66 -7.28 8.00
C TRP A 174 12.32 -5.85 7.68
N GLN A 175 13.30 -4.98 7.77
CA GLN A 175 13.20 -3.58 7.37
C GLN A 175 14.22 -3.29 6.29
N ILE A 176 13.81 -2.51 5.28
CA ILE A 176 14.69 -1.98 4.23
C ILE A 176 14.62 -0.46 4.26
N THR A 177 15.77 0.20 4.31
CA THR A 177 15.87 1.65 4.20
C THR A 177 16.38 2.01 2.80
N TYR A 178 15.55 2.73 2.04
CA TYR A 178 15.91 3.26 0.72
C TYR A 178 16.40 4.69 0.87
N LEU A 179 17.66 4.93 0.54
CA LEU A 179 18.26 6.26 0.57
C LEU A 179 18.21 6.89 -0.82
N HIS A 180 17.35 7.89 -0.99
CA HIS A 180 17.18 8.59 -2.26
C HIS A 180 17.97 9.92 -2.26
N ARG A 181 18.78 10.11 -3.30
CA ARG A 181 19.43 11.40 -3.54
C ARG A 181 18.50 12.27 -4.37
N MET A 182 17.92 13.29 -3.74
CA MET A 182 17.06 14.26 -4.42
C MET A 182 17.87 15.45 -4.92
N PRO A 183 17.59 15.99 -6.12
CA PRO A 183 18.33 17.11 -6.69
C PRO A 183 18.04 18.46 -6.02
N SER A 184 16.86 18.63 -5.41
CA SER A 184 16.44 19.87 -4.74
C SER A 184 15.31 19.60 -3.74
N HIS A 185 14.93 20.62 -2.94
CA HIS A 185 13.78 20.58 -2.04
C HIS A 185 12.47 20.45 -2.84
N GLU A 186 12.34 21.14 -3.96
CA GLU A 186 11.17 21.04 -4.85
C GLU A 186 10.96 19.60 -5.35
N ALA A 187 12.05 18.89 -5.65
CA ALA A 187 11.97 17.49 -6.05
C ALA A 187 11.48 16.57 -4.91
N ILE A 188 11.78 16.91 -3.65
CA ILE A 188 11.22 16.22 -2.48
C ILE A 188 9.71 16.49 -2.41
N MET A 189 9.28 17.75 -2.57
CA MET A 189 7.87 18.11 -2.58
C MET A 189 7.10 17.40 -3.69
N ASP A 190 7.63 17.37 -4.90
CA ASP A 190 7.02 16.65 -6.04
C ASP A 190 6.89 15.14 -5.78
N TRP A 191 7.85 14.56 -5.08
CA TRP A 191 7.74 13.17 -4.63
C TRP A 191 6.57 12.98 -3.67
N TYR A 192 6.42 13.87 -2.68
CA TYR A 192 5.40 13.77 -1.64
C TYR A 192 3.99 14.16 -2.12
N LYS A 193 3.84 15.01 -3.13
CA LYS A 193 2.54 15.34 -3.76
C LYS A 193 1.76 14.11 -4.20
N GLY A 194 2.46 13.13 -4.74
CA GLY A 194 1.83 11.87 -5.19
C GLY A 194 1.62 10.82 -4.09
N THR A 195 2.03 11.09 -2.86
CA THR A 195 2.01 10.14 -1.73
C THR A 195 1.50 10.80 -0.45
N GLY A 196 2.40 11.21 0.44
CA GLY A 196 2.08 11.71 1.78
C GLY A 196 1.29 13.02 1.83
N LEU A 197 1.43 13.91 0.82
CA LEU A 197 0.65 15.15 0.73
C LEU A 197 -0.73 14.97 0.08
N ARG A 198 -0.90 13.94 -0.74
CA ARG A 198 -2.15 13.74 -1.51
C ARG A 198 -3.42 13.79 -0.64
N PRO A 199 -3.49 13.14 0.54
CA PRO A 199 -4.68 13.19 1.39
C PRO A 199 -5.09 14.60 1.83
N TYR A 200 -4.12 15.49 2.00
CA TYR A 200 -4.33 16.87 2.42
C TYR A 200 -4.69 17.75 1.23
N LEU A 201 -3.92 17.69 0.16
CA LEU A 201 -4.14 18.51 -1.04
C LEU A 201 -5.49 18.23 -1.71
N SER A 202 -6.00 16.99 -1.62
CA SER A 202 -7.31 16.65 -2.17
C SER A 202 -8.51 17.31 -1.46
N LEU A 203 -8.31 17.80 -0.24
CA LEU A 203 -9.32 18.50 0.56
C LEU A 203 -9.31 20.02 0.37
N LEU A 204 -8.24 20.54 -0.22
CA LEU A 204 -8.00 21.97 -0.36
C LEU A 204 -8.33 22.46 -1.77
N SER A 205 -8.86 23.68 -1.88
CA SER A 205 -9.04 24.36 -3.16
C SER A 205 -7.72 24.95 -3.68
N GLY A 206 -7.64 25.29 -4.97
CA GLY A 206 -6.41 25.64 -5.68
C GLY A 206 -5.45 26.59 -4.94
N GLU A 207 -5.88 27.75 -4.46
CA GLU A 207 -5.03 28.68 -3.72
C GLU A 207 -4.63 28.14 -2.34
N ARG A 208 -5.53 27.49 -1.63
CA ARG A 208 -5.26 26.88 -0.31
C ARG A 208 -4.31 25.70 -0.45
N ALA A 209 -4.49 24.87 -1.48
CA ALA A 209 -3.57 23.77 -1.76
C ALA A 209 -2.14 24.29 -2.03
N ALA A 210 -2.01 25.34 -2.84
CA ALA A 210 -0.70 25.95 -3.11
C ALA A 210 -0.07 26.56 -1.85
N ALA A 211 -0.88 27.24 -1.00
CA ALA A 211 -0.40 27.79 0.27
C ALA A 211 0.04 26.72 1.26
N PHE A 212 -0.70 25.60 1.37
CA PHE A 212 -0.30 24.46 2.21
C PHE A 212 0.99 23.83 1.72
N GLU A 213 1.11 23.62 0.41
CA GLU A 213 2.33 23.09 -0.21
C GLU A 213 3.55 23.96 0.06
N GLN A 214 3.38 25.29 0.01
CA GLN A 214 4.47 26.24 0.29
C GLN A 214 4.85 26.28 1.78
N ALA A 215 3.91 25.99 2.68
CA ALA A 215 4.15 25.97 4.11
C ALA A 215 4.85 24.68 4.59
N VAL A 216 4.76 23.58 3.84
CA VAL A 216 5.48 22.32 4.08
C VAL A 216 6.92 22.45 3.62
#